data_01200074a1de858112ce738d3d47d413
#
_entry.id   01200074a1de858112ce738d3d47d413
#
_cell.length_a   1.000
_cell.length_b   1.000
_cell.length_c   1.000
_cell.angle_alpha   90.00
_cell.angle_beta   90.00
_cell.angle_gamma   90.00
#
_symmetry.space_group_name_H-M   'P 1'
#
loop_
_entity.id
_entity.type
_entity.pdbx_description
1 polymer ?
#
loop_
_entity_poly.entity_id
_entity_poly.type
_entity_poly.pdbx_seq_one_letter_code
_entity_poly.pdbx_strand_id
1 'polypeptide(L)'
;MPRRPLSNLLILLAAVIILSLLSVRLATRPLNTLASAAEKLGKDINSPPLIETGPTEVRRAAHAFNTMQSRLASYIQDRTRILAAMSHDLKTPITRLRLRAELLEDEDHRTRF
;
A
#
# COMPACT_ATOMS: atom_id res chain seq x y z
N MET A 1 27.75 -25.51 51.11
CA MET A 1 27.49 -25.86 49.70
C MET A 1 27.59 -24.67 48.80
N PRO A 2 28.77 -24.19 48.46
CA PRO A 2 28.94 -22.94 47.72
C PRO A 2 28.62 -23.03 46.22
N ARG A 3 28.34 -24.21 45.67
CA ARG A 3 28.08 -24.39 44.22
C ARG A 3 26.61 -24.21 43.82
N ARG A 4 25.66 -24.40 44.75
CA ARG A 4 24.21 -24.27 44.46
C ARG A 4 23.75 -22.85 44.12
N PRO A 5 24.15 -21.80 44.83
CA PRO A 5 23.75 -20.44 44.48
C PRO A 5 24.38 -19.96 43.17
N LEU A 6 25.59 -20.39 42.84
CA LEU A 6 26.23 -20.09 41.54
C LEU A 6 25.52 -20.79 40.39
N SER A 7 25.17 -22.05 40.56
CA SER A 7 24.40 -22.83 39.57
C SER A 7 23.01 -22.23 39.36
N ASN A 8 22.32 -21.85 40.42
CA ASN A 8 21.02 -21.19 40.32
C ASN A 8 21.12 -19.83 39.64
N LEU A 9 22.17 -19.09 39.92
CA LEU A 9 22.41 -17.78 39.28
C LEU A 9 22.65 -17.93 37.76
N LEU A 10 23.43 -18.93 37.36
CA LEU A 10 23.72 -19.24 35.97
C LEU A 10 22.45 -19.67 35.20
N ILE A 11 21.63 -20.50 35.83
CA ILE A 11 20.35 -20.95 35.27
C ILE A 11 19.41 -19.76 35.10
N LEU A 12 19.33 -18.90 36.10
CA LEU A 12 18.50 -17.69 36.04
C LEU A 12 18.96 -16.75 34.92
N LEU A 13 20.27 -16.53 34.83
CA LEU A 13 20.85 -15.69 33.78
C LEU A 13 20.57 -16.25 32.37
N ALA A 14 20.78 -17.56 32.21
CA ALA A 14 20.45 -18.24 30.95
C ALA A 14 18.97 -18.12 30.60
N ALA A 15 18.07 -18.29 31.55
CA ALA A 15 16.64 -18.15 31.36
C ALA A 15 16.26 -16.73 30.93
N VAL A 16 16.84 -15.71 31.56
CA VAL A 16 16.61 -14.30 31.19
C VAL A 16 17.10 -14.02 29.78
N ILE A 17 18.27 -14.50 29.41
CA ILE A 17 18.83 -14.32 28.04
C ILE A 17 17.94 -15.00 27.00
N ILE A 18 17.55 -16.24 27.22
CA ILE A 18 16.68 -16.99 26.32
C ILE A 18 15.33 -16.29 26.17
N LEU A 19 14.74 -15.87 27.28
CA LEU A 19 13.46 -15.15 27.25
C LEU A 19 13.56 -13.82 26.53
N SER A 20 14.65 -13.09 26.73
CA SER A 20 14.91 -11.83 26.00
C SER A 20 15.05 -12.03 24.49
N LEU A 21 15.82 -13.05 24.08
CA LEU A 21 16.02 -13.38 22.68
C LEU A 21 14.70 -13.79 22.00
N LEU A 22 13.89 -14.60 22.68
CA LEU A 22 12.56 -14.99 22.19
C LEU A 22 11.64 -13.80 22.08
N SER A 23 11.63 -12.91 23.06
CA SER A 23 10.82 -11.68 23.05
C SER A 23 11.20 -10.78 21.88
N VAL A 24 12.48 -10.58 21.62
CA VAL A 24 12.97 -9.77 20.49
C VAL A 24 12.54 -10.40 19.16
N ARG A 25 12.69 -11.69 19.00
CA ARG A 25 12.26 -12.39 17.77
C ARG A 25 10.76 -12.28 17.54
N LEU A 26 9.97 -12.49 18.57
CA LEU A 26 8.51 -12.38 18.49
C LEU A 26 8.04 -10.97 18.18
N ALA A 27 8.72 -9.95 18.68
CA ALA A 27 8.44 -8.55 18.41
C ALA A 27 8.89 -8.12 16.99
N THR A 28 10.02 -8.68 16.51
CA THR A 28 10.60 -8.32 15.21
C THR A 28 9.87 -8.96 14.04
N ARG A 29 9.34 -10.16 14.20
CA ARG A 29 8.56 -10.87 13.17
C ARG A 29 7.40 -10.07 12.63
N PRO A 30 6.48 -9.52 13.46
CA PRO A 30 5.38 -8.70 12.96
C PRO A 30 5.86 -7.44 12.25
N LEU A 31 6.95 -6.83 12.72
CA LEU A 31 7.55 -5.65 12.07
C LEU A 31 8.08 -5.97 10.68
N ASN A 32 8.75 -7.11 10.50
CA ASN A 32 9.20 -7.57 9.19
C ASN A 32 8.04 -7.85 8.25
N THR A 33 6.98 -8.47 8.73
CA THR A 33 5.76 -8.72 7.94
C THR A 33 5.13 -7.41 7.49
N LEU A 34 5.06 -6.43 8.39
CA LEU A 34 4.52 -5.11 8.09
C LEU A 34 5.39 -4.36 7.07
N ALA A 35 6.71 -4.41 7.23
CA ALA A 35 7.65 -3.81 6.31
C ALA A 35 7.56 -4.43 4.91
N SER A 36 7.51 -5.75 4.80
CA SER A 36 7.31 -6.46 3.52
C SER A 36 5.97 -6.10 2.87
N ALA A 37 4.91 -6.00 3.66
CA ALA A 37 3.60 -5.61 3.16
C ALA A 37 3.62 -4.16 2.63
N ALA A 38 4.30 -3.26 3.31
CA ALA A 38 4.46 -1.87 2.87
C ALA A 38 5.24 -1.77 1.57
N GLU A 39 6.31 -2.56 1.41
CA GLU A 39 7.08 -2.64 0.17
C GLU A 39 6.23 -3.17 -1.00
N LYS A 40 5.46 -4.23 -0.77
CA LYS A 40 4.53 -4.79 -1.76
C LYS A 40 3.46 -3.79 -2.14
N LEU A 41 2.91 -3.06 -1.17
CA LEU A 41 1.91 -2.02 -1.40
C LEU A 41 2.47 -0.90 -2.28
N GLY A 42 3.73 -0.50 -2.07
CA GLY A 42 4.40 0.49 -2.90
C GLY A 42 4.57 0.07 -4.36
N LYS A 43 4.65 -1.23 -4.63
CA LYS A 43 4.76 -1.79 -5.98
C LYS A 43 3.40 -2.09 -6.62
N ASP A 44 2.45 -2.58 -5.82
CA ASP A 44 1.12 -2.97 -6.27
C ASP A 44 0.10 -2.69 -5.17
N ILE A 45 -0.80 -1.76 -5.43
CA ILE A 45 -1.86 -1.37 -4.50
C ILE A 45 -2.89 -2.49 -4.29
N ASN A 46 -2.98 -3.43 -5.20
CA ASN A 46 -3.88 -4.58 -5.13
C ASN A 46 -3.23 -5.79 -4.47
N SER A 47 -2.08 -5.62 -3.79
CA SER A 47 -1.46 -6.70 -3.03
C SER A 47 -2.43 -7.23 -1.95
N PRO A 48 -2.35 -8.54 -1.61
CA PRO A 48 -3.28 -9.13 -0.66
C PRO A 48 -3.16 -8.47 0.71
N PRO A 49 -4.29 -8.32 1.45
CA PRO A 49 -4.26 -7.72 2.76
C PRO A 49 -3.52 -8.59 3.78
N LEU A 50 -3.03 -7.96 4.85
CA LEU A 50 -2.41 -8.67 5.96
C LEU A 50 -3.42 -9.49 6.74
N ILE A 51 -2.98 -10.62 7.26
CA ILE A 51 -3.79 -11.45 8.16
C ILE A 51 -3.85 -10.75 9.52
N GLU A 52 -5.04 -10.47 10.00
CA GLU A 52 -5.29 -9.78 11.27
C GLU A 52 -5.27 -10.77 12.44
N THR A 53 -4.10 -11.36 12.74
CA THR A 53 -3.90 -12.34 13.80
C THR A 53 -2.75 -11.94 14.70
N GLY A 54 -2.66 -12.55 15.89
CA GLY A 54 -1.60 -12.34 16.84
C GLY A 54 -2.02 -11.51 18.05
N PRO A 55 -1.06 -10.94 18.79
CA PRO A 55 -1.36 -10.07 19.92
C PRO A 55 -2.20 -8.86 19.55
N THR A 56 -2.89 -8.26 20.52
CA THR A 56 -3.84 -7.16 20.29
C THR A 56 -3.23 -6.00 19.51
N GLU A 57 -2.01 -5.61 19.87
CA GLU A 57 -1.30 -4.50 19.21
C GLU A 57 -0.93 -4.85 17.75
N VAL A 58 -0.51 -6.08 17.51
CA VAL A 58 -0.17 -6.57 16.17
C VAL A 58 -1.42 -6.65 15.29
N ARG A 59 -2.52 -7.18 15.80
CA ARG A 59 -3.81 -7.20 15.09
C ARG A 59 -4.29 -5.80 14.76
N ARG A 60 -4.16 -4.90 15.70
CA ARG A 60 -4.54 -3.49 15.54
C ARG A 60 -3.71 -2.81 14.45
N ALA A 61 -2.42 -3.06 14.43
CA ALA A 61 -1.53 -2.54 13.38
C ALA A 61 -1.87 -3.13 12.00
N ALA A 62 -2.12 -4.43 11.91
CA ALA A 62 -2.52 -5.10 10.68
C ALA A 62 -3.86 -4.57 10.16
N HIS A 63 -4.84 -4.37 11.05
CA HIS A 63 -6.13 -3.78 10.71
C HIS A 63 -6.00 -2.35 10.21
N ALA A 64 -5.21 -1.53 10.87
CA ALA A 64 -4.93 -0.15 10.44
C ALA A 64 -4.26 -0.10 9.07
N PHE A 65 -3.31 -1.01 8.83
CA PHE A 65 -2.65 -1.14 7.53
C PHE A 65 -3.63 -1.54 6.43
N ASN A 66 -4.47 -2.54 6.68
CA ASN A 66 -5.48 -3.00 5.72
C ASN A 66 -6.51 -1.90 5.42
N THR A 67 -6.92 -1.14 6.42
CA THR A 67 -7.81 0.02 6.25
C THR A 67 -7.16 1.09 5.38
N MET A 68 -5.90 1.41 5.64
CA MET A 68 -5.13 2.35 4.83
C MET A 68 -5.01 1.89 3.38
N GLN A 69 -4.67 0.62 3.15
CA GLN A 69 -4.58 0.03 1.82
C GLN A 69 -5.90 0.13 1.06
N SER A 70 -7.01 -0.20 1.72
CA SER A 70 -8.34 -0.12 1.14
C SER A 70 -8.71 1.32 0.77
N ARG A 71 -8.41 2.28 1.63
CA ARG A 71 -8.63 3.71 1.34
C ARG A 71 -7.78 4.22 0.19
N LEU A 72 -6.52 3.83 0.14
CA LEU A 72 -5.63 4.19 -0.97
C LEU A 72 -6.12 3.62 -2.29
N ALA A 73 -6.52 2.36 -2.31
CA ALA A 73 -7.07 1.71 -3.50
C ALA A 73 -8.33 2.42 -4.00
N SER A 74 -9.25 2.74 -3.09
CA SER A 74 -10.46 3.52 -3.37
C SER A 74 -10.14 4.91 -3.92
N TYR A 75 -9.20 5.59 -3.30
CA TYR A 75 -8.75 6.93 -3.72
C TYR A 75 -8.17 6.92 -5.13
N ILE A 76 -7.35 5.93 -5.44
CA ILE A 76 -6.76 5.78 -6.77
C ILE A 76 -7.82 5.44 -7.82
N GLN A 77 -8.78 4.58 -7.49
CA GLN A 77 -9.91 4.26 -8.37
C GLN A 77 -10.75 5.50 -8.67
N ASP A 78 -11.08 6.30 -7.66
CA ASP A 78 -11.84 7.53 -7.83
C ASP A 78 -11.09 8.53 -8.70
N ARG A 79 -9.80 8.68 -8.48
CA ARG A 79 -8.94 9.53 -9.29
C ARG A 79 -8.87 9.07 -10.75
N THR A 80 -8.77 7.78 -10.98
CA THR A 80 -8.80 7.17 -12.31
C THR A 80 -10.14 7.39 -13.00
N ARG A 81 -11.25 7.28 -12.29
CA ARG A 81 -12.59 7.57 -12.80
C ARG A 81 -12.74 9.03 -13.20
N ILE A 82 -12.26 9.95 -12.38
CA ILE A 82 -12.31 11.39 -12.66
C ILE A 82 -11.49 11.69 -13.91
N LEU A 83 -10.29 11.14 -14.03
CA LEU A 83 -9.43 11.31 -15.20
C LEU A 83 -10.07 10.71 -16.48
N ALA A 84 -10.67 9.54 -16.37
CA ALA A 84 -11.39 8.91 -17.48
C ALA A 84 -12.60 9.73 -17.93
N ALA A 85 -13.40 10.24 -16.99
CA ALA A 85 -14.51 11.11 -17.25
C ALA A 85 -14.07 12.43 -17.89
N MET A 86 -13.01 13.06 -17.38
CA MET A 86 -12.41 14.26 -17.97
C MET A 86 -11.90 14.02 -19.39
N SER A 87 -11.21 12.89 -19.62
CA SER A 87 -10.76 12.52 -20.96
C SER A 87 -11.91 12.34 -21.92
N HIS A 88 -12.98 11.69 -21.50
CA HIS A 88 -14.19 11.52 -22.31
C HIS A 88 -14.86 12.86 -22.61
N ASP A 89 -15.00 13.72 -21.60
CA ASP A 89 -15.60 15.05 -21.76
C ASP A 89 -14.74 15.97 -22.62
N LEU A 90 -13.42 15.84 -22.59
CA LEU A 90 -12.50 16.61 -23.43
C LEU A 90 -12.46 16.09 -24.87
N LYS A 91 -12.63 14.80 -25.11
CA LYS A 91 -12.65 14.21 -26.46
C LYS A 91 -13.76 14.77 -27.33
N THR A 92 -14.94 14.96 -26.79
CA THR A 92 -16.10 15.47 -27.55
C THR A 92 -15.88 16.89 -28.08
N PRO A 93 -15.46 17.89 -27.25
CA PRO A 93 -15.18 19.24 -27.78
C PRO A 93 -13.97 19.28 -28.71
N ILE A 94 -12.94 18.51 -28.49
CA ILE A 94 -11.75 18.41 -29.34
C ILE A 94 -12.15 17.84 -30.72
N THR A 95 -12.98 16.81 -30.77
CA THR A 95 -13.50 16.23 -32.00
C THR A 95 -14.35 17.25 -32.77
N ARG A 96 -15.20 18.01 -32.09
CA ARG A 96 -15.98 19.09 -32.69
C ARG A 96 -15.11 20.19 -33.26
N LEU A 97 -14.06 20.59 -32.58
CA LEU A 97 -13.09 21.58 -33.05
C LEU A 97 -12.35 21.09 -34.29
N ARG A 98 -11.94 19.82 -34.33
CA ARG A 98 -11.33 19.20 -35.52
C ARG A 98 -12.27 19.20 -36.72
N LEU A 99 -13.50 18.79 -36.55
CA LEU A 99 -14.51 18.78 -37.59
C LEU A 99 -14.76 20.18 -38.14
N ARG A 100 -14.85 21.18 -37.28
CA ARG A 100 -15.00 22.59 -37.70
C ARG A 100 -13.78 23.08 -38.46
N ALA A 101 -12.57 22.73 -38.02
CA ALA A 101 -11.35 23.10 -38.73
C ALA A 101 -11.27 22.46 -40.10
N GLU A 102 -11.64 21.20 -40.24
CA GLU A 102 -11.69 20.50 -41.53
C GLU A 102 -12.74 21.10 -42.46
N LEU A 103 -13.90 21.45 -41.96
CA LEU A 103 -14.95 22.12 -42.74
C LEU A 103 -14.51 23.51 -43.24
N LEU A 104 -13.81 24.28 -42.42
CA LEU A 104 -13.25 25.57 -42.78
C LEU A 104 -12.17 25.45 -43.86
N GLU A 105 -11.32 24.44 -43.77
CA GLU A 105 -10.32 24.15 -44.82
C GLU A 105 -10.98 23.77 -46.14
N ASP A 106 -12.02 22.96 -46.11
CA ASP A 106 -12.79 22.59 -47.29
C ASP A 106 -13.51 23.80 -47.93
N GLU A 107 -14.06 24.68 -47.12
CA GLU A 107 -14.67 25.95 -47.62
C GLU A 107 -13.63 26.88 -48.23
N ASP A 108 -12.45 27.01 -47.61
CA ASP A 108 -11.34 27.79 -48.20
C ASP A 108 -10.88 27.19 -49.54
N HIS A 109 -10.79 25.88 -49.63
CA HIS A 109 -10.49 25.19 -50.89
C HIS A 109 -11.57 25.42 -51.95
N ARG A 110 -12.83 25.45 -51.57
CA ARG A 110 -13.96 25.73 -52.50
C ARG A 110 -13.98 27.16 -52.98
N THR A 111 -13.62 28.11 -52.11
CA THR A 111 -13.59 29.54 -52.46
C THR A 111 -12.39 29.94 -53.33
N ARG A 112 -11.32 29.14 -53.33
CA ARG A 112 -10.12 29.37 -54.15
C ARG A 112 -10.26 28.84 -55.59
N PHE A 113 -11.20 27.99 -55.81
CA PHE A 113 -11.54 27.44 -57.12
C PHE A 113 -12.89 27.99 -57.60
#